data_04784e065d03f7a58f9479d0ccbacd92
#
_entry.id   04784e065d03f7a58f9479d0ccbacd92
#
_cell.length_a   1.000
_cell.length_b   1.000
_cell.length_c   1.000
_cell.angle_alpha   90.00
_cell.angle_beta   90.00
_cell.angle_gamma   90.00
#
_symmetry.space_group_name_H-M   'P 1'
#
loop_
_entity.id
_entity.type
_entity.pdbx_description
1 polymer ?
#
loop_
_entity_poly.entity_id
_entity_poly.type
_entity_poly.pdbx_seq_one_letter_code
_entity_poly.pdbx_strand_id
1 'polypeptide(L)'
;MQGAQSKPAVKFVLAAALAIAAMTYPMAQAHSTARAQDNPQAASQLVRKVGTLKSMDGQKLVLKADSGSDVNVTVQEGARVVRMAPGQTDLKTATPMTLQEIQVGDRMLVRGKPGDSPDSMIALAIVVMKQGDVAQKQQQEMQDWQKRGTGGIVTAVDAAAGTVTVDGNPTLKVAVKTSKDTSFRRYAPNSIKFSEAQKSVFGEIKSGDQLRARGTRSADGKELVAEEVISGTFRNIAGTITAIDAPNNTITIKDILGKKTVVVKLTGESQMRKLPAQMAQMIAFFLKSPEAAQAAAASAGGNAAGGPGGSPGGAPGQTAGGPGGRRGTPDFGQMVSRLPAVTLADLQKEEAVMIVSTPGTGGSEVTAITLLSGVEPILTASPSITGAAQLLSGWNLSSPGGEGGPQ
;
A
#
# COMPACT_ATOMS: atom_id res chain seq x y z
N MET A 1 -34.94 -24.70 -51.87
CA MET A 1 -35.98 -23.69 -51.81
C MET A 1 -35.47 -22.68 -50.82
N GLN A 2 -34.85 -21.62 -51.32
CA GLN A 2 -35.38 -20.28 -51.56
C GLN A 2 -35.78 -19.64 -50.24
N GLY A 3 -35.35 -18.47 -49.83
CA GLY A 3 -34.69 -17.40 -50.60
C GLY A 3 -34.12 -16.34 -49.67
N ALA A 4 -33.19 -15.68 -50.24
CA ALA A 4 -32.56 -14.44 -49.81
C ALA A 4 -33.50 -13.25 -49.83
N GLN A 5 -33.14 -12.16 -49.09
CA GLN A 5 -33.24 -10.76 -49.50
C GLN A 5 -32.72 -9.89 -48.34
N SER A 6 -31.61 -9.23 -48.39
CA SER A 6 -31.20 -7.98 -49.08
C SER A 6 -31.66 -6.70 -48.38
N LYS A 7 -30.64 -5.88 -48.10
CA LYS A 7 -30.60 -4.50 -47.61
C LYS A 7 -31.47 -3.51 -48.43
N PRO A 8 -31.71 -2.25 -47.97
CA PRO A 8 -30.75 -1.22 -48.40
C PRO A 8 -30.41 -0.08 -47.39
N ALA A 9 -29.28 0.57 -47.70
CA ALA A 9 -28.84 1.83 -47.17
C ALA A 9 -29.66 2.99 -47.80
N VAL A 10 -29.85 4.07 -47.03
CA VAL A 10 -30.29 5.35 -47.54
C VAL A 10 -29.28 6.44 -47.13
N LYS A 11 -28.59 6.93 -48.16
CA LYS A 11 -27.85 8.20 -48.15
C LYS A 11 -28.87 9.33 -48.38
N PHE A 12 -28.82 10.40 -47.63
CA PHE A 12 -29.38 11.69 -48.04
C PHE A 12 -28.27 12.74 -48.07
N VAL A 13 -27.99 13.12 -49.30
CA VAL A 13 -27.32 14.36 -49.71
C VAL A 13 -28.45 15.37 -50.00
N LEU A 14 -28.36 16.57 -49.46
CA LEU A 14 -29.07 17.69 -50.03
C LEU A 14 -28.19 18.94 -49.97
N ALA A 15 -27.94 19.47 -51.13
CA ALA A 15 -27.18 20.68 -51.41
C ALA A 15 -28.15 21.84 -51.69
N ALA A 16 -27.64 23.04 -51.48
CA ALA A 16 -27.91 24.30 -52.15
C ALA A 16 -29.18 25.11 -51.81
N ALA A 17 -29.02 26.37 -51.42
CA ALA A 17 -29.20 27.48 -52.36
C ALA A 17 -28.84 28.84 -51.73
N LEU A 18 -28.08 29.59 -52.45
CA LEU A 18 -27.74 31.01 -52.32
C LEU A 18 -29.00 31.89 -52.36
N ALA A 19 -29.05 32.95 -51.54
CA ALA A 19 -29.80 34.17 -51.86
C ALA A 19 -29.07 35.39 -51.29
N ILE A 20 -28.50 36.16 -52.17
CA ILE A 20 -27.89 37.49 -51.97
C ILE A 20 -29.02 38.52 -51.91
N ALA A 21 -29.09 39.28 -50.82
CA ALA A 21 -29.85 40.53 -50.80
C ALA A 21 -28.97 41.63 -50.18
N ALA A 22 -28.46 42.46 -51.05
CA ALA A 22 -27.78 43.71 -50.70
C ALA A 22 -28.80 44.74 -50.21
N MET A 23 -28.64 45.22 -48.98
CA MET A 23 -29.29 46.47 -48.54
C MET A 23 -28.23 47.38 -47.90
N THR A 24 -27.95 48.44 -48.66
CA THR A 24 -27.17 49.62 -48.25
C THR A 24 -27.94 50.40 -47.17
N TYR A 25 -27.29 50.67 -46.03
CA TYR A 25 -27.66 51.69 -45.07
C TYR A 25 -26.45 52.53 -44.64
N PRO A 26 -26.66 53.80 -44.35
CA PRO A 26 -25.59 54.80 -44.33
C PRO A 26 -24.81 54.81 -43.01
N MET A 27 -23.55 55.23 -43.10
CA MET A 27 -22.63 55.53 -42.05
C MET A 27 -23.20 56.55 -41.06
N ALA A 28 -23.39 56.16 -39.82
CA ALA A 28 -23.43 57.07 -38.66
C ALA A 28 -22.13 56.84 -37.86
N GLN A 29 -21.24 57.81 -37.90
CA GLN A 29 -20.01 57.81 -37.09
C GLN A 29 -20.42 57.99 -35.61
N ALA A 30 -20.47 56.94 -34.85
CA ALA A 30 -20.52 56.99 -33.42
C ALA A 30 -19.10 56.98 -32.85
N HIS A 31 -18.68 58.07 -32.29
CA HIS A 31 -17.45 58.21 -31.51
C HIS A 31 -17.56 57.28 -30.31
N SER A 32 -16.95 56.09 -30.36
CA SER A 32 -16.78 55.22 -29.22
C SER A 32 -15.69 55.79 -28.33
N THR A 33 -16.11 56.49 -27.30
CA THR A 33 -15.25 56.64 -26.10
C THR A 33 -14.89 55.27 -25.60
N ALA A 34 -13.66 54.87 -25.80
CA ALA A 34 -13.08 53.67 -25.20
C ALA A 34 -13.14 53.86 -23.66
N ARG A 35 -14.22 53.36 -23.07
CA ARG A 35 -14.21 53.03 -21.67
C ARG A 35 -13.23 51.85 -21.49
N ALA A 36 -12.12 52.12 -20.86
CA ALA A 36 -11.30 51.09 -20.28
C ALA A 36 -12.23 50.18 -19.44
N GLN A 37 -12.55 48.99 -19.97
CA GLN A 37 -13.13 47.93 -19.17
C GLN A 37 -12.02 47.50 -18.23
N ASP A 38 -12.07 48.04 -17.01
CA ASP A 38 -11.47 47.38 -15.86
C ASP A 38 -12.01 45.95 -15.86
N ASN A 39 -11.14 45.05 -16.22
CA ASN A 39 -11.40 43.61 -16.15
C ASN A 39 -11.28 43.18 -14.68
N PRO A 40 -12.38 42.99 -13.93
CA PRO A 40 -12.31 42.62 -12.49
C PRO A 40 -12.06 41.12 -12.30
N GLN A 41 -11.45 40.42 -13.28
CA GLN A 41 -11.25 38.96 -13.25
C GLN A 41 -9.80 38.53 -13.09
N ALA A 42 -8.96 39.34 -12.46
CA ALA A 42 -7.79 38.83 -11.75
C ALA A 42 -8.16 38.48 -10.32
N ALA A 43 -9.24 37.76 -10.10
CA ALA A 43 -9.44 37.03 -8.85
C ALA A 43 -8.27 36.05 -8.76
N SER A 44 -7.24 36.41 -8.01
CA SER A 44 -6.01 35.63 -7.78
C SER A 44 -6.41 34.21 -7.43
N GLN A 45 -6.29 33.28 -8.41
CA GLN A 45 -6.61 31.87 -8.17
C GLN A 45 -5.70 31.36 -7.06
N LEU A 46 -6.29 31.10 -5.90
CA LEU A 46 -5.55 30.54 -4.79
C LEU A 46 -5.08 29.15 -5.15
N VAL A 47 -3.77 28.96 -5.18
CA VAL A 47 -3.12 27.66 -5.38
C VAL A 47 -2.99 26.93 -4.07
N ARG A 48 -3.00 25.61 -4.18
CA ARG A 48 -2.85 24.70 -3.04
C ARG A 48 -1.73 23.71 -3.36
N LYS A 49 -0.75 23.60 -2.48
CA LYS A 49 0.34 22.63 -2.58
C LYS A 49 0.41 21.81 -1.30
N VAL A 50 0.68 20.52 -1.44
CA VAL A 50 0.88 19.60 -0.33
C VAL A 50 2.25 18.97 -0.49
N GLY A 51 2.98 18.84 0.60
CA GLY A 51 4.31 18.27 0.57
C GLY A 51 4.96 18.23 1.97
N THR A 52 6.24 17.93 2.00
CA THR A 52 7.05 17.85 3.21
C THR A 52 8.07 19.00 3.23
N LEU A 53 8.25 19.64 4.38
CA LEU A 53 9.21 20.71 4.54
C LEU A 53 10.64 20.16 4.41
N LYS A 54 11.38 20.67 3.41
CA LYS A 54 12.76 20.28 3.13
C LYS A 54 13.77 21.21 3.83
N SER A 55 13.50 22.51 3.83
CA SER A 55 14.28 23.52 4.52
C SER A 55 13.47 24.77 4.85
N MET A 56 13.91 25.53 5.83
CA MET A 56 13.31 26.77 6.25
C MET A 56 14.41 27.78 6.59
N ASP A 57 14.21 29.02 6.11
CA ASP A 57 15.03 30.18 6.44
C ASP A 57 14.10 31.39 6.66
N GLY A 58 13.83 31.67 7.93
CA GLY A 58 12.85 32.69 8.31
C GLY A 58 11.47 32.47 7.71
N GLN A 59 11.04 33.35 6.82
CA GLN A 59 9.77 33.27 6.12
C GLN A 59 9.84 32.51 4.78
N LYS A 60 11.00 32.02 4.39
CA LYS A 60 11.20 31.24 3.16
C LYS A 60 11.26 29.76 3.46
N LEU A 61 10.37 29.01 2.86
CA LEU A 61 10.27 27.56 3.03
C LEU A 61 10.52 26.87 1.67
N VAL A 62 11.20 25.75 1.69
CA VAL A 62 11.28 24.84 0.53
C VAL A 62 10.45 23.61 0.84
N LEU A 63 9.41 23.39 0.08
CA LEU A 63 8.49 22.27 0.21
C LEU A 63 8.76 21.25 -0.89
N LYS A 64 9.08 20.01 -0.53
CA LYS A 64 9.07 18.89 -1.47
C LYS A 64 7.61 18.48 -1.69
N ALA A 65 7.03 18.89 -2.81
CA ALA A 65 5.64 18.57 -3.11
C ALA A 65 5.45 17.07 -3.39
N ASP A 66 4.25 16.55 -3.16
CA ASP A 66 3.90 15.16 -3.45
C ASP A 66 4.01 14.82 -4.96
N SER A 67 4.02 15.84 -5.83
CA SER A 67 4.33 15.70 -7.26
C SER A 67 5.81 15.43 -7.56
N GLY A 68 6.67 15.45 -6.55
CA GLY A 68 8.12 15.24 -6.67
C GLY A 68 8.95 16.52 -6.90
N SER A 69 8.32 17.66 -7.21
CA SER A 69 9.02 18.95 -7.41
C SER A 69 9.26 19.70 -6.09
N ASP A 70 10.33 20.46 -6.03
CA ASP A 70 10.56 21.41 -4.94
C ASP A 70 9.78 22.70 -5.23
N VAL A 71 9.08 23.22 -4.21
CA VAL A 71 8.29 24.45 -4.30
C VAL A 71 8.82 25.47 -3.28
N ASN A 72 9.19 26.64 -3.76
CA ASN A 72 9.62 27.76 -2.93
C ASN A 72 8.39 28.51 -2.39
N VAL A 73 8.25 28.54 -1.09
CA VAL A 73 7.10 29.15 -0.42
C VAL A 73 7.59 30.35 0.40
N THR A 74 7.12 31.54 0.06
CA THR A 74 7.32 32.73 0.89
C THR A 74 6.10 32.94 1.75
N VAL A 75 6.27 32.93 3.07
CA VAL A 75 5.16 33.12 4.02
C VAL A 75 4.86 34.61 4.14
N GLN A 76 3.64 34.99 3.81
CA GLN A 76 3.21 36.39 3.95
C GLN A 76 3.10 36.75 5.44
N GLU A 77 3.44 37.96 5.79
CA GLU A 77 3.20 38.49 7.13
C GLU A 77 1.70 38.41 7.47
N GLY A 78 1.39 37.85 8.66
CA GLY A 78 0.01 37.61 9.07
C GLY A 78 -0.60 36.32 8.46
N ALA A 79 0.16 35.50 7.76
CA ALA A 79 -0.31 34.21 7.29
C ALA A 79 -0.78 33.33 8.46
N ARG A 80 -1.95 32.69 8.28
CA ARG A 80 -2.49 31.79 9.30
C ARG A 80 -1.74 30.47 9.30
N VAL A 81 -1.04 30.16 10.40
CA VAL A 81 -0.38 28.85 10.60
C VAL A 81 -1.15 28.07 11.66
N VAL A 82 -1.54 26.83 11.32
CA VAL A 82 -2.28 25.96 12.24
C VAL A 82 -1.72 24.54 12.21
N ARG A 83 -1.69 23.89 13.37
CA ARG A 83 -1.38 22.47 13.51
C ARG A 83 -2.66 21.65 13.45
N MET A 84 -2.64 20.58 12.70
CA MET A 84 -3.73 19.62 12.59
C MET A 84 -3.23 18.20 12.91
N ALA A 85 -4.00 17.47 13.70
CA ALA A 85 -3.68 16.09 13.99
C ALA A 85 -3.90 15.22 12.73
N PRO A 86 -3.05 14.18 12.49
CA PRO A 86 -3.20 13.29 11.36
C PRO A 86 -4.56 12.60 11.33
N GLY A 87 -5.22 12.64 10.15
CA GLY A 87 -6.55 12.05 9.93
C GLY A 87 -7.71 12.96 10.26
N GLN A 88 -7.49 14.13 10.82
CA GLN A 88 -8.53 15.16 10.95
C GLN A 88 -8.69 15.93 9.63
N THR A 89 -9.93 16.26 9.31
CA THR A 89 -10.29 17.04 8.10
C THR A 89 -10.96 18.36 8.44
N ASP A 90 -11.43 18.53 9.68
CA ASP A 90 -12.09 19.75 10.11
C ASP A 90 -11.05 20.78 10.64
N LEU A 91 -10.88 21.86 9.89
CA LEU A 91 -10.00 22.97 10.27
C LEU A 91 -10.42 23.71 11.53
N LYS A 92 -11.66 23.52 12.02
CA LYS A 92 -12.13 24.11 13.28
C LYS A 92 -11.43 23.51 14.49
N THR A 93 -10.94 22.27 14.37
CA THR A 93 -10.22 21.58 15.45
C THR A 93 -8.71 21.83 15.39
N ALA A 94 -8.23 22.56 14.37
CA ALA A 94 -6.83 22.89 14.22
C ALA A 94 -6.39 23.92 15.28
N THR A 95 -5.25 23.68 15.90
CA THR A 95 -4.66 24.58 16.90
C THR A 95 -3.75 25.60 16.24
N PRO A 96 -3.84 26.91 16.59
CA PRO A 96 -2.87 27.90 16.14
C PRO A 96 -1.45 27.50 16.55
N MET A 97 -0.49 27.76 15.65
CA MET A 97 0.94 27.59 15.94
C MET A 97 1.75 28.70 15.28
N THR A 98 2.97 28.89 15.74
CA THR A 98 3.90 29.86 15.19
C THR A 98 4.75 29.24 14.07
N LEU A 99 5.32 30.09 13.20
CA LEU A 99 6.19 29.63 12.13
C LEU A 99 7.45 28.95 12.67
N GLN A 100 7.97 29.43 13.82
CA GLN A 100 9.18 28.88 14.45
C GLN A 100 8.99 27.44 15.00
N GLU A 101 7.78 27.02 15.23
CA GLU A 101 7.47 25.65 15.69
C GLU A 101 7.49 24.63 14.57
N ILE A 102 7.53 25.07 13.31
CA ILE A 102 7.62 24.16 12.15
C ILE A 102 9.02 23.59 12.08
N GLN A 103 9.14 22.31 11.76
CA GLN A 103 10.39 21.59 11.67
C GLN A 103 10.56 20.95 10.29
N VAL A 104 11.81 20.79 9.86
CA VAL A 104 12.13 20.01 8.65
C VAL A 104 11.58 18.60 8.81
N GLY A 105 10.91 18.09 7.78
CA GLY A 105 10.21 16.82 7.81
C GLY A 105 8.71 16.93 8.15
N ASP A 106 8.22 18.08 8.65
CA ASP A 106 6.79 18.30 8.87
C ASP A 106 6.03 18.29 7.55
N ARG A 107 4.87 17.63 7.53
CA ARG A 107 3.99 17.62 6.37
C ARG A 107 3.10 18.85 6.37
N MET A 108 3.02 19.50 5.24
CA MET A 108 2.35 20.80 5.15
C MET A 108 1.39 20.85 3.97
N LEU A 109 0.25 21.51 4.19
CA LEU A 109 -0.63 22.00 3.15
C LEU A 109 -0.55 23.52 3.14
N VAL A 110 -0.07 24.04 2.03
CA VAL A 110 0.08 25.49 1.83
C VAL A 110 -0.98 25.97 0.86
N ARG A 111 -1.68 27.01 1.24
CA ARG A 111 -2.65 27.72 0.42
C ARG A 111 -2.22 29.17 0.26
N GLY A 112 -2.18 29.65 -0.98
CA GLY A 112 -1.71 31.01 -1.24
C GLY A 112 -1.87 31.42 -2.68
N LYS A 113 -1.16 32.48 -3.06
CA LYS A 113 -1.12 32.99 -4.44
C LYS A 113 0.07 32.39 -5.18
N PRO A 114 0.00 32.25 -6.52
CA PRO A 114 1.19 31.96 -7.32
C PRO A 114 2.27 33.01 -7.06
N GLY A 115 3.52 32.60 -7.05
CA GLY A 115 4.67 33.50 -7.03
C GLY A 115 5.12 33.86 -8.43
N ASP A 116 6.32 34.44 -8.52
CA ASP A 116 6.89 34.93 -9.78
C ASP A 116 7.40 33.82 -10.71
N SER A 117 7.53 32.60 -10.22
CA SER A 117 7.91 31.43 -11.00
C SER A 117 6.93 30.26 -10.78
N PRO A 118 6.87 29.29 -11.74
CA PRO A 118 5.96 28.13 -11.63
C PRO A 118 6.13 27.30 -10.37
N ASP A 119 7.35 27.29 -9.81
CA ASP A 119 7.73 26.57 -8.60
C ASP A 119 7.81 27.47 -7.37
N SER A 120 7.15 28.65 -7.41
CA SER A 120 7.07 29.56 -6.27
C SER A 120 5.63 29.91 -5.92
N MET A 121 5.39 30.19 -4.63
CA MET A 121 4.10 30.64 -4.12
C MET A 121 4.23 31.53 -2.89
N ILE A 122 3.24 32.39 -2.68
CA ILE A 122 3.11 33.23 -1.48
C ILE A 122 2.04 32.60 -0.60
N ALA A 123 2.43 32.09 0.57
CA ALA A 123 1.54 31.44 1.51
C ALA A 123 0.70 32.45 2.29
N LEU A 124 -0.61 32.23 2.29
CA LEU A 124 -1.61 32.96 3.10
C LEU A 124 -2.09 32.12 4.28
N ALA A 125 -2.07 30.79 4.11
CA ALA A 125 -2.42 29.86 5.17
C ALA A 125 -1.59 28.58 5.03
N ILE A 126 -1.15 28.06 6.16
CA ILE A 126 -0.36 26.84 6.27
C ILE A 126 -1.02 25.93 7.29
N VAL A 127 -1.32 24.70 6.89
CA VAL A 127 -1.75 23.65 7.81
C VAL A 127 -0.59 22.67 7.95
N VAL A 128 -0.14 22.49 9.17
CA VAL A 128 1.02 21.65 9.50
C VAL A 128 0.56 20.38 10.20
N MET A 129 1.03 19.24 9.75
CA MET A 129 1.00 17.98 10.48
C MET A 129 2.41 17.65 10.91
N LYS A 130 2.64 17.60 12.21
CA LYS A 130 3.96 17.29 12.75
C LYS A 130 4.38 15.88 12.36
N GLN A 131 5.65 15.72 11.94
CA GLN A 131 6.22 14.41 11.62
C GLN A 131 6.07 13.43 12.79
N GLY A 132 6.28 13.89 14.03
CA GLY A 132 6.10 13.07 15.22
C GLY A 132 4.66 12.58 15.41
N ASP A 133 3.65 13.43 15.16
CA ASP A 133 2.24 13.05 15.26
C ASP A 133 1.87 11.99 14.20
N VAL A 134 2.40 12.15 12.98
CA VAL A 134 2.20 11.18 11.89
C VAL A 134 2.82 9.83 12.26
N ALA A 135 4.07 9.83 12.74
CA ALA A 135 4.76 8.62 13.17
C ALA A 135 4.06 7.94 14.35
N GLN A 136 3.61 8.70 15.33
CA GLN A 136 2.86 8.17 16.47
C GLN A 136 1.54 7.54 16.03
N LYS A 137 0.79 8.18 15.14
CA LYS A 137 -0.45 7.64 14.63
C LYS A 137 -0.19 6.35 13.85
N GLN A 138 0.82 6.32 13.00
CA GLN A 138 1.21 5.11 12.25
C GLN A 138 1.56 3.96 13.19
N GLN A 139 2.31 4.23 14.26
CA GLN A 139 2.62 3.23 15.28
C GLN A 139 1.37 2.72 15.99
N GLN A 140 0.45 3.60 16.36
CA GLN A 140 -0.82 3.21 16.98
C GLN A 140 -1.67 2.36 16.04
N GLU A 141 -1.80 2.75 14.78
CA GLU A 141 -2.53 1.99 13.77
C GLU A 141 -1.90 0.61 13.54
N MET A 142 -0.57 0.53 13.46
CA MET A 142 0.14 -0.75 13.33
C MET A 142 -0.11 -1.66 14.53
N GLN A 143 -0.03 -1.12 15.75
CA GLN A 143 -0.33 -1.88 16.98
C GLN A 143 -1.79 -2.33 17.03
N ASP A 144 -2.73 -1.50 16.59
CA ASP A 144 -4.14 -1.85 16.53
C ASP A 144 -4.40 -2.97 15.52
N TRP A 145 -3.79 -2.90 14.32
CA TRP A 145 -3.84 -3.97 13.35
C TRP A 145 -3.20 -5.28 13.86
N GLN A 146 -2.12 -5.21 14.63
CA GLN A 146 -1.51 -6.40 15.24
C GLN A 146 -2.39 -7.05 16.32
N LYS A 147 -3.08 -6.24 17.12
CA LYS A 147 -3.91 -6.74 18.23
C LYS A 147 -5.28 -7.21 17.77
N ARG A 148 -5.92 -6.44 16.87
CA ARG A 148 -7.33 -6.61 16.49
C ARG A 148 -7.50 -7.14 15.08
N GLY A 149 -6.41 -7.25 14.31
CA GLY A 149 -6.43 -7.69 12.94
C GLY A 149 -6.44 -9.21 12.78
N THR A 150 -6.95 -9.66 11.65
CA THR A 150 -6.79 -10.99 11.10
C THR A 150 -6.50 -10.89 9.61
N GLY A 151 -5.92 -11.91 9.03
CA GLY A 151 -5.66 -11.94 7.59
C GLY A 151 -5.43 -13.35 7.10
N GLY A 152 -5.53 -13.52 5.81
CA GLY A 152 -5.31 -14.80 5.12
C GLY A 152 -5.98 -14.84 3.75
N ILE A 153 -6.12 -16.05 3.21
CA ILE A 153 -6.76 -16.29 1.91
C ILE A 153 -8.26 -16.48 2.11
N VAL A 154 -9.06 -15.81 1.30
CA VAL A 154 -10.52 -15.98 1.27
C VAL A 154 -10.85 -17.36 0.72
N THR A 155 -11.48 -18.20 1.54
CA THR A 155 -11.93 -19.54 1.15
C THR A 155 -13.41 -19.61 0.78
N ALA A 156 -14.22 -18.75 1.39
CA ALA A 156 -15.65 -18.65 1.07
C ALA A 156 -16.15 -17.21 1.25
N VAL A 157 -17.13 -16.82 0.44
CA VAL A 157 -17.84 -15.54 0.53
C VAL A 157 -19.34 -15.85 0.57
N ASP A 158 -20.00 -15.46 1.65
CA ASP A 158 -21.44 -15.51 1.81
C ASP A 158 -22.01 -14.09 1.71
N ALA A 159 -22.52 -13.77 0.53
CA ALA A 159 -23.07 -12.44 0.27
C ALA A 159 -24.40 -12.19 1.01
N ALA A 160 -25.17 -13.24 1.30
CA ALA A 160 -26.43 -13.09 1.99
C ALA A 160 -26.22 -12.79 3.49
N ALA A 161 -25.23 -13.44 4.10
CA ALA A 161 -24.86 -13.22 5.49
C ALA A 161 -23.84 -12.07 5.67
N GLY A 162 -23.30 -11.48 4.60
CA GLY A 162 -22.23 -10.49 4.66
C GLY A 162 -20.96 -11.03 5.35
N THR A 163 -20.66 -12.31 5.13
CA THR A 163 -19.58 -13.00 5.85
C THR A 163 -18.54 -13.52 4.86
N VAL A 164 -17.25 -13.33 5.21
CA VAL A 164 -16.12 -13.86 4.46
C VAL A 164 -15.34 -14.82 5.35
N THR A 165 -15.12 -16.05 4.90
CA THR A 165 -14.26 -17.00 5.61
C THR A 165 -12.83 -16.87 5.13
N VAL A 166 -11.92 -16.62 6.07
CA VAL A 166 -10.49 -16.41 5.82
C VAL A 166 -9.68 -17.53 6.47
N ASP A 167 -8.77 -18.10 5.70
CA ASP A 167 -7.79 -19.09 6.15
C ASP A 167 -6.44 -18.40 6.33
N GLY A 168 -6.11 -18.00 7.54
CA GLY A 168 -4.89 -17.27 7.87
C GLY A 168 -3.86 -18.08 8.67
N ASN A 169 -4.29 -19.23 9.20
CA ASN A 169 -3.45 -20.13 9.96
C ASN A 169 -3.88 -21.57 9.63
N PRO A 170 -2.97 -22.55 9.49
CA PRO A 170 -3.31 -23.93 9.16
C PRO A 170 -4.38 -24.57 10.07
N THR A 171 -4.57 -24.04 11.27
CA THR A 171 -5.48 -24.60 12.27
C THR A 171 -6.73 -23.76 12.54
N LEU A 172 -6.81 -22.53 12.03
CA LEU A 172 -7.89 -21.61 12.40
C LEU A 172 -8.44 -20.86 11.18
N LYS A 173 -9.67 -21.19 10.81
CA LYS A 173 -10.48 -20.38 9.90
C LYS A 173 -11.23 -19.33 10.68
N VAL A 174 -11.21 -18.10 10.19
CA VAL A 174 -11.89 -16.97 10.82
C VAL A 174 -13.04 -16.50 9.93
N ALA A 175 -14.24 -16.44 10.50
CA ALA A 175 -15.40 -15.84 9.86
C ALA A 175 -15.37 -14.31 10.10
N VAL A 176 -15.11 -13.55 9.04
CA VAL A 176 -15.14 -12.09 9.05
C VAL A 176 -16.56 -11.62 8.72
N LYS A 177 -17.27 -11.16 9.72
CA LYS A 177 -18.63 -10.61 9.59
C LYS A 177 -18.53 -9.12 9.28
N THR A 178 -19.25 -8.68 8.27
CA THR A 178 -19.27 -7.27 7.85
C THR A 178 -20.64 -6.65 8.13
N SER A 179 -20.69 -5.34 8.24
CA SER A 179 -21.89 -4.54 8.44
C SER A 179 -21.91 -3.37 7.47
N LYS A 180 -23.00 -2.59 7.52
CA LYS A 180 -23.11 -1.34 6.73
C LYS A 180 -22.04 -0.29 7.10
N ASP A 181 -21.48 -0.38 8.30
CA ASP A 181 -20.47 0.55 8.80
C ASP A 181 -19.03 0.04 8.50
N THR A 182 -18.89 -1.16 7.94
CA THR A 182 -17.58 -1.71 7.55
C THR A 182 -17.01 -0.94 6.37
N SER A 183 -15.79 -0.44 6.53
CA SER A 183 -15.04 0.20 5.45
C SER A 183 -14.32 -0.85 4.60
N PHE A 184 -14.51 -0.79 3.28
CA PHE A 184 -13.85 -1.69 2.35
C PHE A 184 -12.82 -0.97 1.50
N ARG A 185 -11.66 -1.59 1.33
CA ARG A 185 -10.61 -1.17 0.41
C ARG A 185 -10.11 -2.35 -0.41
N ARG A 186 -9.58 -2.05 -1.58
CA ARG A 186 -8.91 -3.02 -2.44
C ARG A 186 -7.56 -2.49 -2.87
N TYR A 187 -6.53 -3.34 -2.79
CA TYR A 187 -5.20 -2.99 -3.30
C TYR A 187 -5.26 -2.75 -4.80
N ALA A 188 -4.50 -1.75 -5.25
CA ALA A 188 -4.33 -1.52 -6.67
C ALA A 188 -3.70 -2.75 -7.35
N PRO A 189 -3.98 -3.03 -8.63
CA PRO A 189 -3.51 -4.24 -9.30
C PRO A 189 -1.98 -4.40 -9.34
N ASN A 190 -1.24 -3.34 -9.09
CA ASN A 190 0.23 -3.28 -9.16
C ASN A 190 0.90 -2.88 -7.84
N SER A 191 0.14 -2.81 -6.75
CA SER A 191 0.67 -2.35 -5.46
C SER A 191 0.05 -3.09 -4.28
N ILE A 192 0.85 -3.30 -3.24
CA ILE A 192 0.38 -3.76 -1.92
C ILE A 192 0.43 -2.65 -0.87
N LYS A 193 0.73 -1.42 -1.29
CA LYS A 193 0.76 -0.29 -0.37
C LYS A 193 -0.66 0.06 0.07
N PHE A 194 -0.84 0.13 1.38
CA PHE A 194 -2.14 0.50 1.96
C PHE A 194 -2.59 1.92 1.55
N SER A 195 -1.65 2.84 1.42
CA SER A 195 -1.89 4.21 0.98
C SER A 195 -2.48 4.31 -0.43
N GLU A 196 -2.18 3.33 -1.28
CA GLU A 196 -2.65 3.25 -2.66
C GLU A 196 -3.94 2.40 -2.81
N ALA A 197 -4.40 1.79 -1.71
CA ALA A 197 -5.62 1.01 -1.71
C ALA A 197 -6.84 1.91 -1.95
N GLN A 198 -7.65 1.53 -2.93
CA GLN A 198 -8.84 2.27 -3.35
C GLN A 198 -10.05 1.85 -2.54
N LYS A 199 -11.06 2.72 -2.47
CA LYS A 199 -12.36 2.35 -1.91
C LYS A 199 -12.97 1.21 -2.71
N SER A 200 -13.59 0.26 -2.01
CA SER A 200 -14.15 -0.96 -2.57
C SER A 200 -15.47 -1.27 -1.89
N VAL A 201 -16.09 -2.37 -2.26
CA VAL A 201 -17.33 -2.88 -1.69
C VAL A 201 -17.23 -4.38 -1.44
N PHE A 202 -18.11 -4.92 -0.59
CA PHE A 202 -18.13 -6.35 -0.25
C PHE A 202 -18.17 -7.26 -1.50
N GLY A 203 -18.95 -6.91 -2.51
CA GLY A 203 -19.15 -7.71 -3.74
C GLY A 203 -17.89 -7.87 -4.62
N GLU A 204 -16.83 -7.10 -4.36
CA GLU A 204 -15.56 -7.24 -5.08
C GLU A 204 -14.62 -8.29 -4.46
N ILE A 205 -14.95 -8.79 -3.25
CA ILE A 205 -14.17 -9.84 -2.60
C ILE A 205 -14.47 -11.18 -3.25
N LYS A 206 -13.43 -11.91 -3.63
CA LYS A 206 -13.54 -13.21 -4.30
C LYS A 206 -12.80 -14.30 -3.52
N SER A 207 -13.25 -15.54 -3.67
CA SER A 207 -12.49 -16.70 -3.20
C SER A 207 -11.11 -16.71 -3.87
N GLY A 208 -10.07 -16.96 -3.08
CA GLY A 208 -8.67 -16.87 -3.51
C GLY A 208 -8.03 -15.49 -3.33
N ASP A 209 -8.82 -14.44 -3.06
CA ASP A 209 -8.25 -13.14 -2.67
C ASP A 209 -7.53 -13.27 -1.33
N GLN A 210 -6.51 -12.44 -1.17
CA GLN A 210 -5.95 -12.18 0.14
C GLN A 210 -6.74 -11.07 0.80
N LEU A 211 -7.04 -11.27 2.08
CA LEU A 211 -7.84 -10.34 2.85
C LEU A 211 -7.17 -10.08 4.20
N ARG A 212 -7.22 -8.83 4.62
CA ARG A 212 -6.99 -8.43 6.01
C ARG A 212 -8.21 -7.71 6.52
N ALA A 213 -8.59 -8.01 7.75
CA ALA A 213 -9.69 -7.33 8.42
C ALA A 213 -9.26 -6.92 9.82
N ARG A 214 -9.75 -5.79 10.27
CA ARG A 214 -9.59 -5.27 11.63
C ARG A 214 -10.97 -5.05 12.25
N GLY A 215 -11.11 -5.41 13.51
CA GLY A 215 -12.38 -5.26 14.19
C GLY A 215 -12.40 -5.89 15.57
N THR A 216 -13.57 -6.25 16.03
CA THR A 216 -13.78 -6.91 17.32
C THR A 216 -13.83 -8.43 17.13
N ARG A 217 -12.94 -9.15 17.82
CA ARG A 217 -12.83 -10.61 17.73
C ARG A 217 -13.68 -11.27 18.81
N SER A 218 -14.32 -12.40 18.47
CA SER A 218 -14.98 -13.28 19.46
C SER A 218 -13.99 -13.89 20.46
N ALA A 219 -14.48 -14.32 21.62
CA ALA A 219 -13.64 -14.89 22.67
C ALA A 219 -12.92 -16.19 22.25
N ASP A 220 -13.53 -16.97 21.37
CA ASP A 220 -12.95 -18.20 20.80
C ASP A 220 -12.00 -17.94 19.62
N GLY A 221 -11.91 -16.69 19.16
CA GLY A 221 -11.06 -16.25 18.05
C GLY A 221 -11.54 -16.65 16.65
N LYS A 222 -12.69 -17.31 16.52
CA LYS A 222 -13.20 -17.84 15.24
C LYS A 222 -14.01 -16.84 14.44
N GLU A 223 -14.48 -15.77 15.07
CA GLU A 223 -15.25 -14.72 14.41
C GLU A 223 -14.60 -13.36 14.63
N LEU A 224 -14.76 -12.48 13.64
CA LEU A 224 -14.34 -11.08 13.71
C LEU A 224 -15.43 -10.21 13.10
N VAL A 225 -15.97 -9.29 13.88
CA VAL A 225 -16.87 -8.23 13.37
C VAL A 225 -15.98 -7.11 12.85
N ALA A 226 -15.95 -6.95 11.53
CA ALA A 226 -15.02 -6.09 10.84
C ALA A 226 -15.46 -4.63 10.85
N GLU A 227 -14.54 -3.74 11.23
CA GLU A 227 -14.63 -2.29 11.05
C GLU A 227 -14.00 -1.87 9.73
N GLU A 228 -12.91 -2.54 9.34
CA GLU A 228 -12.20 -2.28 8.09
C GLU A 228 -11.76 -3.61 7.47
N VAL A 229 -11.95 -3.70 6.15
CA VAL A 229 -11.55 -4.84 5.32
C VAL A 229 -10.74 -4.34 4.14
N ILE A 230 -9.59 -4.97 3.90
CA ILE A 230 -8.76 -4.72 2.73
C ILE A 230 -8.55 -6.05 2.02
N SER A 231 -8.83 -6.08 0.73
CA SER A 231 -8.64 -7.27 -0.09
C SER A 231 -7.80 -7.00 -1.32
N GLY A 232 -7.28 -8.05 -1.94
CA GLY A 232 -6.57 -7.96 -3.21
C GLY A 232 -6.35 -9.32 -3.81
N THR A 233 -6.33 -9.39 -5.15
CA THR A 233 -5.97 -10.60 -5.87
C THR A 233 -4.46 -10.61 -6.09
N PHE A 234 -3.78 -11.58 -5.51
CA PHE A 234 -2.34 -11.78 -5.66
C PHE A 234 -2.07 -13.19 -6.13
N ARG A 235 -1.01 -13.35 -6.91
CA ARG A 235 -0.55 -14.65 -7.39
C ARG A 235 0.74 -15.02 -6.69
N ASN A 236 0.75 -16.17 -6.08
CA ASN A 236 1.94 -16.80 -5.54
C ASN A 236 2.59 -17.67 -6.61
N ILE A 237 3.88 -17.46 -6.85
CA ILE A 237 4.70 -18.19 -7.79
C ILE A 237 5.86 -18.77 -7.00
N ALA A 238 6.11 -20.07 -7.15
CA ALA A 238 7.27 -20.71 -6.58
C ALA A 238 7.91 -21.56 -7.66
N GLY A 239 9.20 -21.42 -7.86
CA GLY A 239 9.87 -22.14 -8.95
C GLY A 239 11.32 -21.77 -9.11
N THR A 240 11.84 -22.13 -10.29
CA THR A 240 13.25 -21.96 -10.64
C THR A 240 13.38 -20.92 -11.76
N ILE A 241 14.36 -20.04 -11.64
CA ILE A 241 14.67 -19.04 -12.67
C ILE A 241 15.26 -19.76 -13.89
N THR A 242 14.64 -19.61 -15.04
CA THR A 242 15.11 -20.18 -16.32
C THR A 242 15.84 -19.16 -17.19
N ALA A 243 15.48 -17.89 -17.11
CA ALA A 243 16.13 -16.80 -17.81
C ALA A 243 16.08 -15.50 -17.01
N ILE A 244 17.06 -14.65 -17.22
CA ILE A 244 17.16 -13.30 -16.65
C ILE A 244 17.39 -12.34 -17.82
N ASP A 245 16.54 -11.32 -17.92
CA ASP A 245 16.62 -10.25 -18.92
C ASP A 245 16.80 -8.93 -18.18
N ALA A 246 18.06 -8.56 -17.97
CA ALA A 246 18.42 -7.36 -17.21
C ALA A 246 17.99 -6.05 -17.91
N PRO A 247 18.13 -5.88 -19.25
CA PRO A 247 17.65 -4.67 -19.94
C PRO A 247 16.16 -4.39 -19.73
N ASN A 248 15.32 -5.43 -19.68
CA ASN A 248 13.86 -5.30 -19.51
C ASN A 248 13.41 -5.42 -18.04
N ASN A 249 14.34 -5.66 -17.11
CA ASN A 249 14.05 -5.95 -15.71
C ASN A 249 13.04 -7.09 -15.55
N THR A 250 13.20 -8.18 -16.31
CA THR A 250 12.34 -9.35 -16.21
C THR A 250 13.13 -10.62 -15.93
N ILE A 251 12.45 -11.54 -15.25
CA ILE A 251 12.94 -12.92 -15.05
C ILE A 251 11.88 -13.89 -15.52
N THR A 252 12.32 -14.98 -16.09
CA THR A 252 11.43 -16.09 -16.51
C THR A 252 11.55 -17.22 -15.51
N ILE A 253 10.43 -17.69 -14.99
CA ILE A 253 10.36 -18.70 -13.94
C ILE A 253 9.56 -19.90 -14.45
N LYS A 254 10.09 -21.11 -14.20
CA LYS A 254 9.33 -22.34 -14.30
C LYS A 254 8.54 -22.52 -13.00
N ASP A 255 7.29 -22.09 -13.01
CA ASP A 255 6.40 -22.14 -11.86
C ASP A 255 6.01 -23.59 -11.55
N ILE A 256 6.42 -24.07 -10.38
CA ILE A 256 6.12 -25.43 -9.90
C ILE A 256 4.65 -25.51 -9.48
N LEU A 257 4.08 -24.42 -8.94
CA LEU A 257 2.71 -24.36 -8.47
C LEU A 257 1.72 -24.36 -9.64
N GLY A 258 1.95 -23.50 -10.62
CA GLY A 258 1.09 -23.37 -11.81
C GLY A 258 1.46 -24.28 -12.96
N LYS A 259 2.58 -25.03 -12.87
CA LYS A 259 3.12 -25.90 -13.94
C LYS A 259 3.28 -25.19 -15.29
N LYS A 260 3.59 -23.89 -15.26
CA LYS A 260 3.71 -23.02 -16.44
C LYS A 260 4.97 -22.17 -16.33
N THR A 261 5.43 -21.70 -17.46
CA THR A 261 6.47 -20.66 -17.51
C THR A 261 5.81 -19.29 -17.36
N VAL A 262 6.33 -18.47 -16.47
CA VAL A 262 5.81 -17.15 -16.15
C VAL A 262 6.92 -16.12 -16.31
N VAL A 263 6.64 -15.03 -17.01
CA VAL A 263 7.52 -13.86 -17.08
C VAL A 263 7.15 -12.93 -15.94
N VAL A 264 8.12 -12.59 -15.13
CA VAL A 264 7.95 -11.74 -13.96
C VAL A 264 8.71 -10.44 -14.15
N LYS A 265 8.00 -9.35 -14.19
CA LYS A 265 8.57 -8.01 -14.25
C LYS A 265 8.97 -7.54 -12.86
N LEU A 266 10.17 -7.02 -12.72
CA LEU A 266 10.69 -6.40 -11.51
C LEU A 266 10.63 -4.88 -11.68
N THR A 267 10.20 -4.18 -10.65
CA THR A 267 10.14 -2.72 -10.61
C THR A 267 11.00 -2.20 -9.47
N GLY A 268 11.27 -0.89 -9.43
CA GLY A 268 11.97 -0.27 -8.30
C GLY A 268 11.23 -0.43 -6.95
N GLU A 269 9.94 -0.79 -7.02
CA GLU A 269 9.10 -1.04 -5.84
C GLU A 269 9.08 -2.52 -5.42
N SER A 270 9.60 -3.42 -6.25
CA SER A 270 9.68 -4.86 -5.94
C SER A 270 10.67 -5.08 -4.80
N GLN A 271 10.19 -5.66 -3.70
CA GLN A 271 11.03 -6.01 -2.56
C GLN A 271 11.73 -7.34 -2.84
N MET A 272 13.02 -7.28 -3.11
CA MET A 272 13.84 -8.47 -3.36
C MET A 272 14.71 -8.78 -2.15
N ARG A 273 14.61 -10.00 -1.63
CA ARG A 273 15.30 -10.45 -0.41
C ARG A 273 15.91 -11.82 -0.60
N LYS A 274 16.99 -12.10 0.14
CA LYS A 274 17.63 -13.41 0.16
C LYS A 274 17.45 -14.06 1.52
N LEU A 275 16.97 -15.30 1.50
CA LEU A 275 16.84 -16.10 2.71
C LEU A 275 18.20 -16.73 3.03
N PRO A 276 18.79 -16.50 4.22
CA PRO A 276 20.00 -17.16 4.64
C PRO A 276 19.84 -18.68 4.67
N ALA A 277 20.85 -19.43 4.20
CA ALA A 277 20.76 -20.88 4.05
C ALA A 277 20.38 -21.61 5.35
N GLN A 278 20.91 -21.18 6.48
CA GLN A 278 20.56 -21.76 7.78
C GLN A 278 19.06 -21.59 8.12
N MET A 279 18.50 -20.42 7.81
CA MET A 279 17.08 -20.14 8.04
C MET A 279 16.21 -20.95 7.08
N ALA A 280 16.61 -21.06 5.81
CA ALA A 280 15.92 -21.89 4.83
C ALA A 280 15.88 -23.37 5.24
N GLN A 281 16.98 -23.89 5.75
CA GLN A 281 17.08 -25.26 6.26
C GLN A 281 16.21 -25.49 7.51
N MET A 282 16.20 -24.54 8.43
CA MET A 282 15.37 -24.59 9.63
C MET A 282 13.88 -24.61 9.26
N ILE A 283 13.44 -23.74 8.35
CA ILE A 283 12.07 -23.73 7.87
C ILE A 283 11.72 -25.05 7.17
N ALA A 284 12.63 -25.54 6.33
CA ALA A 284 12.47 -26.82 5.64
C ALA A 284 12.33 -28.01 6.61
N PHE A 285 13.10 -28.00 7.70
CA PHE A 285 13.00 -29.01 8.75
C PHE A 285 11.62 -29.00 9.42
N PHE A 286 11.11 -27.83 9.81
CA PHE A 286 9.77 -27.71 10.40
C PHE A 286 8.63 -28.10 9.43
N LEU A 287 8.80 -27.86 8.13
CA LEU A 287 7.84 -28.30 7.13
C LEU A 287 7.80 -29.83 6.96
N LYS A 288 8.95 -30.51 7.13
CA LYS A 288 9.04 -31.98 7.08
C LYS A 288 8.55 -32.66 8.34
N SER A 289 8.63 -31.98 9.47
CA SER A 289 8.32 -32.52 10.80
C SER A 289 7.36 -31.58 11.56
N PRO A 290 6.07 -31.60 11.23
CA PRO A 290 5.07 -30.73 11.89
C PRO A 290 4.99 -30.96 13.40
N GLU A 291 5.27 -32.19 13.86
CA GLU A 291 5.34 -32.53 15.29
C GLU A 291 6.51 -31.81 16.00
N ALA A 292 7.66 -31.70 15.34
CA ALA A 292 8.79 -30.93 15.86
C ALA A 292 8.50 -29.43 15.90
N ALA A 293 7.73 -28.92 14.95
CA ALA A 293 7.27 -27.52 14.96
C ALA A 293 6.33 -27.24 16.13
N GLN A 294 5.42 -28.15 16.45
CA GLN A 294 4.54 -28.05 17.60
C GLN A 294 5.31 -28.19 18.92
N ALA A 295 6.28 -29.11 19.02
CA ALA A 295 7.13 -29.26 20.18
C ALA A 295 8.00 -28.01 20.44
N ALA A 296 8.55 -27.40 19.40
CA ALA A 296 9.31 -26.16 19.49
C ALA A 296 8.44 -24.98 19.93
N ALA A 297 7.20 -24.92 19.45
CA ALA A 297 6.23 -23.90 19.86
C ALA A 297 5.79 -24.11 21.34
N ALA A 298 5.62 -25.36 21.77
CA ALA A 298 5.28 -25.70 23.16
C ALA A 298 6.44 -25.40 24.12
N SER A 299 7.69 -25.69 23.73
CA SER A 299 8.87 -25.40 24.55
C SER A 299 9.17 -23.89 24.63
N ALA A 300 8.82 -23.12 23.63
CA ALA A 300 8.92 -21.65 23.65
C ALA A 300 7.84 -21.00 24.55
N GLY A 301 6.76 -21.70 24.85
CA GLY A 301 5.68 -21.29 25.77
C GLY A 301 5.80 -21.78 27.21
N GLY A 302 6.72 -22.71 27.49
CA GLY A 302 6.81 -23.40 28.76
C GLY A 302 8.07 -23.06 29.53
N ASN A 303 8.14 -21.90 30.16
CA ASN A 303 9.07 -21.69 31.25
C ASN A 303 8.43 -20.85 32.35
N ALA A 304 7.50 -21.46 33.07
CA ALA A 304 7.08 -21.04 34.42
C ALA A 304 6.36 -22.20 35.14
N ALA A 305 7.12 -23.22 35.56
CA ALA A 305 6.68 -24.04 36.71
C ALA A 305 7.94 -24.49 37.43
N GLY A 306 8.07 -24.04 38.67
CA GLY A 306 9.22 -24.17 39.53
C GLY A 306 9.59 -25.60 39.90
N GLY A 307 10.88 -25.81 40.08
CA GLY A 307 11.46 -26.87 40.86
C GLY A 307 12.38 -26.27 41.93
N PRO A 308 12.31 -26.68 43.19
CA PRO A 308 13.17 -26.16 44.25
C PRO A 308 14.47 -26.98 44.33
N GLY A 309 15.59 -26.36 44.08
CA GLY A 309 16.88 -27.01 44.26
C GLY A 309 18.03 -26.02 44.09
N GLY A 310 18.60 -25.58 45.21
CA GLY A 310 19.63 -24.57 45.34
C GLY A 310 21.01 -25.00 44.88
N SER A 311 21.79 -23.99 44.51
CA SER A 311 23.22 -23.89 44.89
C SER A 311 23.70 -22.44 44.65
N PRO A 312 24.52 -21.89 45.55
CA PRO A 312 24.95 -20.50 45.54
C PRO A 312 26.30 -20.33 44.86
N GLY A 313 26.45 -19.32 44.05
CA GLY A 313 27.76 -18.85 43.66
C GLY A 313 27.83 -18.20 42.31
N GLY A 314 28.13 -16.88 42.28
CA GLY A 314 28.83 -16.30 41.20
C GLY A 314 28.22 -15.07 40.50
N ALA A 315 28.63 -13.90 40.94
CA ALA A 315 28.84 -12.63 40.26
C ALA A 315 27.70 -11.83 39.57
N PRO A 316 27.62 -10.51 39.79
CA PRO A 316 26.57 -9.65 39.32
C PRO A 316 26.86 -9.13 37.91
N GLY A 317 26.10 -9.57 36.92
CA GLY A 317 26.05 -9.06 35.57
C GLY A 317 24.68 -8.50 35.28
N GLN A 318 24.64 -7.26 34.86
CA GLN A 318 23.53 -6.36 34.61
C GLN A 318 22.37 -7.03 33.82
N THR A 319 21.24 -7.17 34.44
CA THR A 319 19.99 -7.54 33.80
C THR A 319 19.20 -6.28 33.51
N ALA A 320 19.20 -5.85 32.24
CA ALA A 320 18.19 -4.91 31.76
C ALA A 320 16.85 -5.63 31.71
N GLY A 321 15.99 -5.40 32.71
CA GLY A 321 14.62 -5.88 32.77
C GLY A 321 13.74 -5.18 31.77
N GLY A 322 13.29 -5.91 30.73
CA GLY A 322 12.21 -5.51 29.87
C GLY A 322 10.91 -6.20 30.30
N PRO A 323 9.73 -5.55 30.28
CA PRO A 323 8.47 -6.14 30.71
C PRO A 323 8.07 -7.29 29.78
N GLY A 324 7.75 -8.44 30.36
CA GLY A 324 7.38 -9.68 29.68
C GLY A 324 6.12 -9.54 28.82
N GLY A 325 6.32 -9.23 27.55
CA GLY A 325 5.31 -9.37 26.52
C GLY A 325 5.26 -10.83 26.09
N ARG A 326 4.06 -11.43 26.08
CA ARG A 326 3.80 -12.70 25.39
C ARG A 326 4.38 -12.60 23.98
N ARG A 327 5.43 -13.37 23.70
CA ARG A 327 5.98 -13.51 22.35
C ARG A 327 4.91 -14.20 21.50
N GLY A 328 4.08 -13.41 20.81
CA GLY A 328 3.29 -13.90 19.67
C GLY A 328 4.23 -14.54 18.66
N THR A 329 3.73 -15.51 17.91
CA THR A 329 4.46 -16.08 16.76
C THR A 329 5.05 -14.95 15.94
N PRO A 330 6.36 -14.99 15.63
CA PRO A 330 7.00 -13.90 14.89
C PRO A 330 6.25 -13.68 13.58
N ASP A 331 5.82 -12.45 13.37
CA ASP A 331 5.20 -12.05 12.10
C ASP A 331 6.23 -12.25 11.00
N PHE A 332 5.97 -13.23 10.12
CA PHE A 332 6.85 -13.60 9.05
C PHE A 332 7.15 -12.43 8.12
N GLY A 333 6.19 -11.51 7.95
CA GLY A 333 6.38 -10.27 7.19
C GLY A 333 7.44 -9.36 7.80
N GLN A 334 7.47 -9.23 9.13
CA GLN A 334 8.52 -8.48 9.83
C GLN A 334 9.89 -9.17 9.72
N MET A 335 9.91 -10.49 9.72
CA MET A 335 11.15 -11.25 9.53
C MET A 335 11.71 -11.01 8.13
N VAL A 336 10.89 -11.09 7.09
CA VAL A 336 11.28 -10.87 5.69
C VAL A 336 11.82 -9.45 5.47
N SER A 337 11.24 -8.45 6.10
CA SER A 337 11.70 -7.05 5.96
C SER A 337 13.13 -6.84 6.48
N ARG A 338 13.61 -7.70 7.40
CA ARG A 338 14.96 -7.68 7.97
C ARG A 338 15.97 -8.51 7.18
N LEU A 339 15.52 -9.29 6.19
CA LEU A 339 16.43 -10.08 5.37
C LEU A 339 17.29 -9.19 4.48
N PRO A 340 18.49 -9.66 4.10
CA PRO A 340 19.36 -8.95 3.18
C PRO A 340 18.63 -8.62 1.87
N ALA A 341 18.72 -7.37 1.43
CA ALA A 341 18.23 -6.96 0.13
C ALA A 341 19.14 -7.54 -0.96
N VAL A 342 18.56 -7.92 -2.08
CA VAL A 342 19.25 -8.36 -3.30
C VAL A 342 18.74 -7.57 -4.49
N THR A 343 19.56 -7.52 -5.53
CA THR A 343 19.23 -6.89 -6.81
C THR A 343 19.04 -7.95 -7.89
N LEU A 344 18.57 -7.54 -9.06
CA LEU A 344 18.46 -8.44 -10.21
C LEU A 344 19.82 -9.06 -10.60
N ALA A 345 20.92 -8.32 -10.42
CA ALA A 345 22.27 -8.78 -10.71
C ALA A 345 22.75 -9.91 -9.77
N ASP A 346 22.18 -10.01 -8.59
CA ASP A 346 22.54 -11.04 -7.59
C ASP A 346 21.79 -12.37 -7.83
N LEU A 347 20.76 -12.37 -8.70
CA LEU A 347 20.00 -13.56 -9.03
C LEU A 347 20.74 -14.42 -10.07
N GLN A 348 20.60 -15.74 -9.96
CA GLN A 348 21.23 -16.69 -10.85
C GLN A 348 20.21 -17.57 -11.56
N LYS A 349 20.57 -18.05 -12.76
CA LYS A 349 19.82 -19.13 -13.41
C LYS A 349 19.80 -20.36 -12.51
N GLU A 350 18.70 -21.09 -12.56
CA GLU A 350 18.44 -22.27 -11.75
C GLU A 350 18.27 -22.01 -10.25
N GLU A 351 18.38 -20.75 -9.82
CA GLU A 351 18.08 -20.38 -8.44
C GLU A 351 16.57 -20.53 -8.15
N ALA A 352 16.28 -21.16 -7.00
CA ALA A 352 14.91 -21.30 -6.54
C ALA A 352 14.41 -20.00 -5.91
N VAL A 353 13.23 -19.56 -6.34
CA VAL A 353 12.59 -18.33 -5.86
C VAL A 353 11.13 -18.54 -5.50
N MET A 354 10.68 -17.76 -4.55
CA MET A 354 9.26 -17.60 -4.20
C MET A 354 8.87 -16.15 -4.42
N ILE A 355 7.78 -15.94 -5.13
CA ILE A 355 7.34 -14.60 -5.54
C ILE A 355 5.86 -14.41 -5.22
N VAL A 356 5.57 -13.25 -4.66
CA VAL A 356 4.22 -12.69 -4.64
C VAL A 356 4.13 -11.67 -5.74
N SER A 357 3.16 -11.83 -6.59
CA SER A 357 2.94 -10.97 -7.74
C SER A 357 1.50 -10.51 -7.84
N THR A 358 1.29 -9.42 -8.53
CA THR A 358 -0.03 -9.02 -9.01
C THR A 358 -0.33 -9.73 -10.34
N PRO A 359 -1.59 -10.01 -10.66
CA PRO A 359 -1.94 -10.44 -12.00
C PRO A 359 -1.60 -9.30 -12.98
N GLY A 360 -0.68 -9.57 -13.90
CA GLY A 360 -0.36 -8.64 -14.99
C GLY A 360 -1.57 -8.43 -15.90
N THR A 361 -1.58 -7.34 -16.65
CA THR A 361 -2.68 -6.99 -17.57
C THR A 361 -2.81 -7.94 -18.76
N GLY A 362 -1.88 -8.89 -18.96
CA GLY A 362 -1.84 -9.82 -20.11
C GLY A 362 -1.88 -11.31 -19.79
N GLY A 363 -2.01 -11.72 -18.52
CA GLY A 363 -2.15 -13.13 -18.12
C GLY A 363 -0.87 -13.99 -18.14
N SER A 364 0.14 -13.66 -18.94
CA SER A 364 1.44 -14.36 -19.01
C SER A 364 2.57 -13.57 -18.34
N GLU A 365 2.44 -12.27 -18.24
CA GLU A 365 3.38 -11.38 -17.56
C GLU A 365 2.76 -10.89 -16.27
N VAL A 366 3.51 -11.00 -15.18
CA VAL A 366 3.11 -10.56 -13.84
C VAL A 366 4.15 -9.60 -13.28
N THR A 367 3.75 -8.71 -12.37
CA THR A 367 4.69 -7.82 -11.68
C THR A 367 4.99 -8.37 -10.30
N ALA A 368 6.27 -8.55 -9.98
CA ALA A 368 6.68 -8.97 -8.65
C ALA A 368 6.47 -7.84 -7.64
N ILE A 369 5.88 -8.19 -6.52
CA ILE A 369 5.77 -7.34 -5.34
C ILE A 369 6.90 -7.68 -4.37
N THR A 370 7.00 -8.97 -4.04
CA THR A 370 8.06 -9.49 -3.19
C THR A 370 8.67 -10.71 -3.86
N LEU A 371 10.00 -10.77 -3.91
CA LEU A 371 10.77 -11.90 -4.37
C LEU A 371 11.70 -12.36 -3.24
N LEU A 372 11.67 -13.63 -2.94
CA LEU A 372 12.58 -14.27 -2.00
C LEU A 372 13.41 -15.33 -2.73
N SER A 373 14.72 -15.15 -2.71
CA SER A 373 15.68 -16.13 -3.23
C SER A 373 16.29 -16.98 -2.10
N GLY A 374 17.02 -18.02 -2.44
CA GLY A 374 17.61 -18.94 -1.45
C GLY A 374 16.60 -19.89 -0.80
N VAL A 375 15.49 -20.16 -1.43
CA VAL A 375 14.37 -20.97 -0.91
C VAL A 375 14.39 -22.43 -1.35
N GLU A 376 15.44 -22.88 -1.99
CA GLU A 376 15.57 -24.25 -2.51
C GLU A 376 15.30 -25.35 -1.45
N PRO A 377 15.83 -25.25 -0.20
CA PRO A 377 15.53 -26.22 0.84
C PRO A 377 14.04 -26.30 1.18
N ILE A 378 13.34 -25.16 1.12
CA ILE A 378 11.91 -25.07 1.41
C ILE A 378 11.09 -25.75 0.30
N LEU A 379 11.40 -25.46 -0.96
CA LEU A 379 10.69 -26.03 -2.10
C LEU A 379 10.93 -27.55 -2.22
N THR A 380 12.12 -28.02 -1.81
CA THR A 380 12.45 -29.44 -1.75
C THR A 380 11.75 -30.13 -0.58
N ALA A 381 11.59 -29.45 0.54
CA ALA A 381 10.94 -30.01 1.74
C ALA A 381 9.43 -30.16 1.59
N SER A 382 8.79 -29.25 0.89
CA SER A 382 7.35 -29.24 0.67
C SER A 382 7.04 -28.96 -0.79
N PRO A 383 7.12 -29.97 -1.66
CA PRO A 383 6.77 -29.82 -3.07
C PRO A 383 5.25 -29.63 -3.29
N SER A 384 4.46 -29.72 -2.21
CA SER A 384 3.03 -29.47 -2.27
C SER A 384 2.72 -27.98 -2.36
N ILE A 385 1.79 -27.66 -3.24
CA ILE A 385 1.24 -26.30 -3.47
C ILE A 385 0.82 -25.62 -2.17
N THR A 386 0.30 -26.41 -1.21
CA THR A 386 -0.31 -25.89 0.03
C THR A 386 0.72 -25.32 1.00
N GLY A 387 1.85 -25.97 1.21
CA GLY A 387 2.86 -25.52 2.18
C GLY A 387 3.60 -24.25 1.72
N ALA A 388 4.02 -24.21 0.46
CA ALA A 388 4.68 -23.04 -0.11
C ALA A 388 3.71 -21.85 -0.25
N ALA A 389 2.47 -22.08 -0.65
CA ALA A 389 1.44 -21.04 -0.72
C ALA A 389 1.05 -20.48 0.65
N GLN A 390 1.01 -21.31 1.69
CA GLN A 390 0.75 -20.87 3.06
C GLN A 390 1.88 -20.01 3.61
N LEU A 391 3.13 -20.36 3.35
CA LEU A 391 4.26 -19.50 3.72
C LEU A 391 4.20 -18.15 3.03
N LEU A 392 3.82 -18.14 1.73
CA LEU A 392 3.66 -16.91 0.97
C LEU A 392 2.45 -16.08 1.39
N SER A 393 1.38 -16.70 1.90
CA SER A 393 0.17 -15.96 2.31
C SER A 393 0.41 -15.01 3.49
N GLY A 394 1.38 -15.31 4.34
CA GLY A 394 1.80 -14.42 5.42
C GLY A 394 2.58 -13.18 4.98
N TRP A 395 3.08 -13.16 3.74
CA TRP A 395 3.98 -12.09 3.23
C TRP A 395 3.27 -10.96 2.49
N ASN A 396 2.03 -11.19 2.14
CA ASN A 396 1.45 -10.52 0.99
C ASN A 396 0.89 -9.13 1.25
N LEU A 397 0.70 -8.77 2.50
CA LEU A 397 0.04 -7.50 2.77
C LEU A 397 0.80 -6.71 3.83
N SER A 398 1.39 -5.59 3.45
CA SER A 398 1.90 -4.63 4.42
C SER A 398 0.81 -4.26 5.41
N SER A 399 1.16 -4.20 6.68
CA SER A 399 0.23 -3.68 7.69
C SER A 399 -0.06 -2.21 7.38
N PRO A 400 -1.31 -1.78 7.40
CA PRO A 400 -1.64 -0.36 7.40
C PRO A 400 -0.86 0.31 8.55
N GLY A 401 -0.13 1.39 8.24
CA GLY A 401 0.73 2.09 9.20
C GLY A 401 2.23 1.78 9.10
N GLY A 402 2.64 0.77 8.32
CA GLY A 402 4.07 0.46 8.10
C GLY A 402 4.73 1.23 6.95
N GLU A 403 3.96 1.96 6.16
CA GLU A 403 4.44 2.69 4.99
C GLU A 403 4.58 4.17 5.31
N GLY A 404 5.79 4.62 5.51
CA GLY A 404 6.06 6.05 5.69
C GLY A 404 7.26 6.37 6.56
N GLY A 405 8.27 5.51 6.56
CA GLY A 405 9.61 5.97 6.95
C GLY A 405 10.10 6.97 5.90
N PRO A 406 10.76 8.07 6.30
CA PRO A 406 11.38 8.98 5.35
C PRO A 406 12.45 8.22 4.57
N GLN A 407 12.31 8.18 3.23
CA GLN A 407 13.41 7.91 2.33
C GLN A 407 14.03 9.23 1.96
#